data_41d161fae9adc69aaa78b423d0b09c4b
#
_entry.id   41d161fae9adc69aaa78b423d0b09c4b
#
_cell.length_a   1.000
_cell.length_b   1.000
_cell.length_c   1.000
_cell.angle_alpha   90.00
_cell.angle_beta   90.00
_cell.angle_gamma   90.00
#
_symmetry.space_group_name_H-M   'P 1'
#
loop_
_entity.id
_entity.type
_entity.pdbx_description
1 polymer ?
#
loop_
_entity_poly.entity_id
_entity_poly.type
_entity_poly.pdbx_seq_one_letter_code
_entity_poly.pdbx_strand_id
1 'polypeptide(L)'
;MMPGNPRILICPFCGTEKQIMSLISGNTFGAELWSDNKQIAPMLPEISYVQKCPHCGKYYIMGRQEVKYAMDGYSLEKGLLTYPEMKEAFTQLSEEGFLNEKEEINVRMMLHHAYNDYYYRTEEKKVISEDDKNLFHENGLWLINNLITDSVMKAEFYREIGEIETAKNIIDSITVEDEFLKRIVTAIKERLEVNNCQVFKVQTS
;
A
#
# COMPACT_ATOMS: atom_id res chain seq x y z
N MET A 1 -1.67 1.78 -21.84
CA MET A 1 -2.06 2.90 -20.96
C MET A 1 -2.41 4.09 -21.82
N MET A 2 -3.57 4.70 -21.59
CA MET A 2 -4.00 5.93 -22.22
C MET A 2 -4.17 7.01 -21.14
N PRO A 3 -3.29 8.04 -21.12
CA PRO A 3 -3.41 9.12 -20.15
C PRO A 3 -4.66 9.96 -20.44
N GLY A 4 -5.25 10.51 -19.39
CA GLY A 4 -6.32 11.49 -19.45
C GLY A 4 -5.81 12.90 -19.19
N ASN A 5 -6.69 13.88 -19.29
CA ASN A 5 -6.38 15.24 -18.88
C ASN A 5 -6.00 15.28 -17.39
N PRO A 6 -4.96 16.02 -17.01
CA PRO A 6 -4.54 16.09 -15.61
C PRO A 6 -5.67 16.48 -14.67
N ARG A 7 -5.72 15.87 -13.49
CA ARG A 7 -6.55 16.34 -12.39
C ARG A 7 -5.82 17.46 -11.66
N ILE A 8 -6.54 18.53 -11.35
CA ILE A 8 -6.08 19.66 -10.56
C ILE A 8 -6.68 19.49 -9.16
N LEU A 9 -5.83 19.17 -8.20
CA LEU A 9 -6.22 19.07 -6.79
C LEU A 9 -6.00 20.42 -6.12
N ILE A 10 -6.97 20.87 -5.34
CA ILE A 10 -6.87 22.12 -4.59
C ILE A 10 -6.61 21.75 -3.12
N CYS A 11 -5.48 22.22 -2.58
CA CYS A 11 -5.13 21.96 -1.19
C CYS A 11 -6.20 22.52 -0.25
N PRO A 12 -6.82 21.72 0.65
CA PRO A 12 -7.88 22.19 1.52
C PRO A 12 -7.38 23.17 2.60
N PHE A 13 -6.07 23.27 2.82
CA PHE A 13 -5.48 24.12 3.86
C PHE A 13 -5.03 25.49 3.35
N CYS A 14 -4.54 25.58 2.11
CA CYS A 14 -3.95 26.83 1.60
C CYS A 14 -4.41 27.22 0.20
N GLY A 15 -5.29 26.42 -0.45
CA GLY A 15 -5.81 26.70 -1.78
C GLY A 15 -4.86 26.49 -2.94
N THR A 16 -3.61 26.04 -2.69
CA THR A 16 -2.63 25.82 -3.77
C THR A 16 -3.09 24.67 -4.67
N GLU A 17 -3.01 24.89 -5.97
CA GLU A 17 -3.31 23.87 -6.99
C GLU A 17 -2.11 22.96 -7.24
N LYS A 18 -2.37 21.66 -7.39
CA LYS A 18 -1.40 20.62 -7.78
C LYS A 18 -1.98 19.79 -8.91
N GLN A 19 -1.24 19.68 -10.00
CA GLN A 19 -1.63 18.79 -11.10
C GLN A 19 -1.10 17.38 -10.87
N ILE A 20 -1.98 16.39 -11.00
CA ILE A 20 -1.61 14.97 -10.95
C ILE A 20 -2.08 14.24 -12.21
N MET A 21 -1.46 13.09 -12.47
CA MET A 21 -1.83 12.17 -13.52
C MET A 21 -3.31 11.76 -13.43
N SER A 22 -3.93 11.58 -14.60
CA SER A 22 -5.15 10.80 -14.73
C SER A 22 -5.02 9.75 -15.83
N LEU A 23 -5.88 8.75 -15.80
CA LEU A 23 -5.93 7.70 -16.81
C LEU A 23 -7.34 7.59 -17.37
N ILE A 24 -7.44 7.49 -18.71
CA ILE A 24 -8.68 7.09 -19.39
C ILE A 24 -8.78 5.56 -19.38
N SER A 25 -7.66 4.87 -19.64
CA SER A 25 -7.57 3.42 -19.62
C SER A 25 -6.18 2.91 -19.30
N GLY A 26 -6.13 1.74 -18.69
CA GLY A 26 -4.92 0.98 -18.42
C GLY A 26 -5.23 -0.51 -18.44
N ASN A 27 -4.20 -1.32 -18.29
CA ASN A 27 -4.35 -2.78 -18.14
C ASN A 27 -3.27 -3.32 -17.18
N THR A 28 -3.44 -4.56 -16.77
CA THR A 28 -2.54 -5.24 -15.83
C THR A 28 -1.57 -6.20 -16.52
N PHE A 29 -1.39 -6.10 -17.84
CA PHE A 29 -0.39 -6.92 -18.54
C PHE A 29 1.01 -6.63 -18.01
N GLY A 30 1.74 -7.71 -17.70
CA GLY A 30 3.06 -7.63 -17.10
C GLY A 30 3.06 -7.12 -15.65
N ALA A 31 1.91 -7.15 -14.98
CA ALA A 31 1.85 -6.80 -13.57
C ALA A 31 2.60 -7.80 -12.69
N GLU A 32 3.27 -7.27 -11.69
CA GLU A 32 3.85 -8.03 -10.60
C GLU A 32 2.87 -8.06 -9.44
N LEU A 33 2.57 -9.26 -8.94
CA LEU A 33 1.78 -9.45 -7.74
C LEU A 33 2.72 -9.76 -6.57
N TRP A 34 2.53 -9.07 -5.45
CA TRP A 34 3.30 -9.26 -4.24
C TRP A 34 2.45 -9.89 -3.13
N SER A 35 3.10 -10.52 -2.17
CA SER A 35 2.44 -11.28 -1.10
C SER A 35 1.55 -10.43 -0.19
N ASP A 36 1.85 -9.14 -0.02
CA ASP A 36 1.00 -8.16 0.68
C ASP A 36 -0.17 -7.63 -0.18
N ASN A 37 -0.52 -8.36 -1.25
CA ASN A 37 -1.56 -7.98 -2.22
C ASN A 37 -1.28 -6.69 -3.01
N LYS A 38 -0.06 -6.16 -2.98
CA LYS A 38 0.32 -5.05 -3.86
C LYS A 38 0.49 -5.55 -5.28
N GLN A 39 -0.14 -4.84 -6.23
CA GLN A 39 0.03 -5.06 -7.65
C GLN A 39 0.79 -3.90 -8.28
N ILE A 40 1.91 -4.19 -8.93
CA ILE A 40 2.70 -3.20 -9.67
C ILE A 40 2.53 -3.46 -11.15
N ALA A 41 1.74 -2.62 -11.82
CA ALA A 41 1.40 -2.79 -13.23
C ALA A 41 1.98 -1.65 -14.08
N PRO A 42 2.87 -1.92 -15.04
CA PRO A 42 3.49 -0.88 -15.88
C PRO A 42 2.48 -0.02 -16.66
N MET A 43 1.37 -0.65 -17.07
CA MET A 43 0.32 -0.02 -17.86
C MET A 43 -0.89 0.46 -17.02
N LEU A 44 -0.80 0.37 -15.70
CA LEU A 44 -1.78 0.89 -14.75
C LEU A 44 -1.03 1.45 -13.54
N PRO A 45 -0.32 2.57 -13.69
CA PRO A 45 0.46 3.15 -12.61
C PRO A 45 -0.42 3.57 -11.43
N GLU A 46 0.07 3.32 -10.24
CA GLU A 46 -0.54 3.78 -9.00
C GLU A 46 -0.55 5.31 -8.93
N ILE A 47 -1.67 5.88 -8.49
CA ILE A 47 -1.82 7.29 -8.16
C ILE A 47 -2.14 7.36 -6.68
N SER A 48 -1.34 8.11 -5.93
CA SER A 48 -1.48 8.15 -4.47
C SER A 48 -2.84 8.69 -4.02
N TYR A 49 -3.47 7.98 -3.11
CA TYR A 49 -4.71 8.41 -2.46
C TYR A 49 -4.47 9.53 -1.45
N VAL A 50 -3.29 9.55 -0.81
CA VAL A 50 -2.83 10.63 0.06
C VAL A 50 -1.87 11.53 -0.70
N GLN A 51 -2.09 12.83 -0.64
CA GLN A 51 -1.31 13.83 -1.35
C GLN A 51 -0.62 14.77 -0.39
N LYS A 52 0.61 15.21 -0.71
CA LYS A 52 1.33 16.28 -0.01
C LYS A 52 1.17 17.58 -0.77
N CYS A 53 0.81 18.64 -0.06
CA CYS A 53 0.76 19.97 -0.66
C CYS A 53 2.19 20.48 -0.91
N PRO A 54 2.53 20.91 -2.14
CA PRO A 54 3.88 21.40 -2.44
C PRO A 54 4.20 22.75 -1.78
N HIS A 55 3.18 23.50 -1.35
CA HIS A 55 3.34 24.82 -0.74
C HIS A 55 3.35 24.77 0.79
N CYS A 56 2.29 24.24 1.43
CA CYS A 56 2.20 24.22 2.89
C CYS A 56 2.72 22.94 3.56
N GLY A 57 3.11 21.93 2.78
CA GLY A 57 3.66 20.66 3.27
C GLY A 57 2.63 19.71 3.90
N LYS A 58 1.40 20.15 4.15
CA LYS A 58 0.35 19.33 4.77
C LYS A 58 -0.13 18.20 3.85
N TYR A 59 -0.56 17.12 4.48
CA TYR A 59 -1.12 15.96 3.80
C TYR A 59 -2.64 16.01 3.77
N TYR A 60 -3.24 15.50 2.70
CA TYR A 60 -4.70 15.42 2.54
C TYR A 60 -5.12 14.20 1.71
N ILE A 61 -6.31 13.69 1.98
CA ILE A 61 -6.90 12.57 1.26
C ILE A 61 -7.54 13.08 -0.03
N MET A 62 -7.16 12.46 -1.16
CA MET A 62 -7.76 12.77 -2.46
C MET A 62 -9.23 12.38 -2.47
N GLY A 63 -10.10 13.33 -2.79
CA GLY A 63 -11.56 13.16 -2.78
C GLY A 63 -12.27 13.95 -1.67
N ARG A 64 -11.54 14.42 -0.64
CA ARG A 64 -12.09 15.36 0.36
C ARG A 64 -12.15 16.81 -0.15
N GLN A 65 -11.46 17.12 -1.24
CA GLN A 65 -11.34 18.45 -1.81
C GLN A 65 -11.96 18.52 -3.20
N GLU A 66 -12.17 19.75 -3.68
CA GLU A 66 -12.56 19.99 -5.06
C GLU A 66 -11.50 19.49 -6.03
N VAL A 67 -11.93 18.81 -7.10
CA VAL A 67 -11.08 18.32 -8.18
C VAL A 67 -11.56 18.94 -9.48
N LYS A 68 -10.65 19.59 -10.18
CA LYS A 68 -10.86 20.10 -11.54
C LYS A 68 -10.07 19.24 -12.54
N TYR A 69 -10.42 19.32 -13.80
CA TYR A 69 -9.63 18.73 -14.88
C TYR A 69 -9.05 19.85 -15.74
N ALA A 70 -7.79 19.71 -16.11
CA ALA A 70 -7.19 20.60 -17.09
C ALA A 70 -7.91 20.45 -18.44
N MET A 71 -7.97 21.53 -19.20
CA MET A 71 -8.61 21.51 -20.54
C MET A 71 -7.85 20.62 -21.51
N ASP A 72 -6.52 20.58 -21.36
CA ASP A 72 -5.58 19.82 -22.20
C ASP A 72 -4.29 19.49 -21.43
N GLY A 73 -3.38 18.80 -22.09
CA GLY A 73 -2.07 18.44 -21.53
C GLY A 73 -2.03 17.05 -20.88
N TYR A 74 -0.91 16.77 -20.23
CA TYR A 74 -0.70 15.56 -19.43
C TYR A 74 0.19 15.86 -18.22
N SER A 75 0.09 15.04 -17.17
CA SER A 75 0.98 15.06 -16.02
C SER A 75 1.50 13.65 -15.76
N LEU A 76 2.77 13.52 -15.38
CA LEU A 76 3.37 12.29 -14.90
C LEU A 76 3.39 12.22 -13.37
N GLU A 77 2.97 13.29 -12.69
CA GLU A 77 2.95 13.37 -11.23
C GLU A 77 1.88 12.42 -10.67
N LYS A 78 2.31 11.44 -9.90
CA LYS A 78 1.47 10.42 -9.27
C LYS A 78 1.15 10.76 -7.81
N GLY A 79 1.89 11.69 -7.23
CA GLY A 79 1.81 12.05 -5.82
C GLY A 79 2.22 10.95 -4.86
N LEU A 80 3.02 9.97 -5.31
CA LEU A 80 3.48 8.89 -4.45
C LEU A 80 4.34 9.44 -3.32
N LEU A 81 4.09 8.95 -2.12
CA LEU A 81 4.82 9.29 -0.91
C LEU A 81 5.84 8.20 -0.59
N THR A 82 7.01 8.62 -0.14
CA THR A 82 7.98 7.72 0.49
C THR A 82 7.46 7.23 1.83
N TYR A 83 8.03 6.15 2.39
CA TYR A 83 7.59 5.65 3.71
C TYR A 83 7.72 6.72 4.82
N PRO A 84 8.83 7.49 4.96
CA PRO A 84 8.89 8.58 5.93
C PRO A 84 7.76 9.61 5.76
N GLU A 85 7.46 10.02 4.53
CA GLU A 85 6.37 10.95 4.26
C GLU A 85 4.99 10.31 4.55
N MET A 86 4.83 9.01 4.26
CA MET A 86 3.58 8.30 4.56
C MET A 86 3.37 8.13 6.08
N LYS A 87 4.44 7.97 6.86
CA LYS A 87 4.40 7.96 8.33
C LYS A 87 3.94 9.32 8.89
N GLU A 88 4.54 10.41 8.39
CA GLU A 88 4.10 11.76 8.75
C GLU A 88 2.62 12.01 8.37
N ALA A 89 2.24 11.58 7.16
CA ALA A 89 0.86 11.69 6.68
C ALA A 89 -0.12 10.93 7.57
N PHE A 90 0.22 9.69 7.93
CA PHE A 90 -0.60 8.86 8.80
C PHE A 90 -0.80 9.50 10.18
N THR A 91 0.26 10.05 10.77
CA THR A 91 0.19 10.76 12.05
C THR A 91 -0.77 11.97 11.95
N GLN A 92 -0.55 12.86 10.96
CA GLN A 92 -1.42 14.03 10.77
C GLN A 92 -2.88 13.63 10.53
N LEU A 93 -3.14 12.68 9.63
CA LEU A 93 -4.50 12.28 9.27
C LEU A 93 -5.22 11.56 10.41
N SER A 94 -4.49 10.81 11.25
CA SER A 94 -5.06 10.18 12.45
C SER A 94 -5.45 11.20 13.52
N GLU A 95 -4.67 12.25 13.69
CA GLU A 95 -4.98 13.35 14.60
C GLU A 95 -6.19 14.18 14.11
N GLU A 96 -6.30 14.39 12.79
CA GLU A 96 -7.44 15.09 12.17
C GLU A 96 -8.73 14.26 12.17
N GLY A 97 -8.59 12.93 12.24
CA GLY A 97 -9.68 11.95 12.15
C GLY A 97 -10.06 11.56 10.70
N PHE A 98 -10.40 10.29 10.51
CA PHE A 98 -10.93 9.78 9.25
C PHE A 98 -12.44 10.00 9.18
N LEU A 99 -12.96 10.32 7.97
CA LEU A 99 -14.40 10.53 7.77
C LEU A 99 -15.20 9.22 7.84
N ASN A 100 -14.54 8.10 7.51
CA ASN A 100 -15.15 6.78 7.51
C ASN A 100 -14.07 5.69 7.50
N GLU A 101 -14.48 4.47 7.80
CA GLU A 101 -13.63 3.28 7.84
C GLU A 101 -12.86 3.03 6.54
N LYS A 102 -13.48 3.30 5.38
CA LYS A 102 -12.84 3.10 4.07
C LYS A 102 -11.63 4.02 3.88
N GLU A 103 -11.69 5.26 4.34
CA GLU A 103 -10.53 6.16 4.32
C GLU A 103 -9.40 5.63 5.19
N GLU A 104 -9.71 5.20 6.40
CA GLU A 104 -8.73 4.65 7.32
C GLU A 104 -8.07 3.39 6.74
N ILE A 105 -8.86 2.45 6.22
CA ILE A 105 -8.36 1.25 5.54
C ILE A 105 -7.38 1.63 4.41
N ASN A 106 -7.76 2.55 3.53
CA ASN A 106 -6.91 2.94 2.41
C ASN A 106 -5.58 3.57 2.88
N VAL A 107 -5.62 4.45 3.86
CA VAL A 107 -4.42 5.11 4.40
C VAL A 107 -3.51 4.09 5.08
N ARG A 108 -4.07 3.16 5.86
CA ARG A 108 -3.32 2.09 6.53
C ARG A 108 -2.70 1.08 5.56
N MET A 109 -3.42 0.71 4.50
CA MET A 109 -2.86 -0.13 3.42
C MET A 109 -1.73 0.58 2.69
N MET A 110 -1.86 1.88 2.41
CA MET A 110 -0.77 2.66 1.82
C MET A 110 0.45 2.73 2.74
N LEU A 111 0.25 2.90 4.05
CA LEU A 111 1.34 2.88 5.02
C LEU A 111 2.05 1.53 5.02
N HIS A 112 1.30 0.42 4.99
CA HIS A 112 1.82 -0.94 4.91
C HIS A 112 2.66 -1.16 3.64
N HIS A 113 2.10 -0.81 2.48
CA HIS A 113 2.80 -0.92 1.21
C HIS A 113 4.04 -0.02 1.13
N ALA A 114 3.95 1.21 1.64
CA ALA A 114 5.09 2.15 1.64
C ALA A 114 6.24 1.64 2.52
N TYR A 115 5.97 1.00 3.67
CA TYR A 115 6.98 0.33 4.48
C TYR A 115 7.67 -0.78 3.68
N ASN A 116 6.89 -1.67 3.06
CA ASN A 116 7.42 -2.77 2.27
C ASN A 116 8.21 -2.28 1.04
N ASP A 117 7.76 -1.21 0.38
CA ASP A 117 8.49 -0.59 -0.73
C ASP A 117 9.83 -0.04 -0.27
N TYR A 118 9.86 0.60 0.89
CA TYR A 118 11.05 1.29 1.40
C TYR A 118 12.09 0.35 1.95
N TYR A 119 11.70 -0.74 2.59
CA TYR A 119 12.62 -1.66 3.27
C TYR A 119 12.88 -2.96 2.50
N TYR A 120 11.92 -3.46 1.74
CA TYR A 120 11.97 -4.81 1.16
C TYR A 120 11.89 -4.87 -0.36
N ARG A 121 11.17 -3.94 -1.03
CA ARG A 121 11.10 -3.87 -2.51
C ARG A 121 12.15 -2.92 -3.10
N THR A 122 13.30 -2.81 -2.47
CA THR A 122 14.41 -1.97 -2.90
C THR A 122 15.70 -2.78 -2.88
N GLU A 123 16.65 -2.43 -3.75
CA GLU A 123 18.00 -3.02 -3.72
C GLU A 123 18.84 -2.46 -2.55
N GLU A 124 18.52 -1.27 -2.08
CA GLU A 124 19.21 -0.62 -0.98
C GLU A 124 18.78 -1.21 0.36
N LYS A 125 19.72 -1.83 1.08
CA LYS A 125 19.45 -2.31 2.44
C LYS A 125 19.41 -1.15 3.43
N LYS A 126 18.27 -0.94 4.05
CA LYS A 126 18.06 0.08 5.07
C LYS A 126 17.94 -0.54 6.45
N VAL A 127 18.43 0.16 7.46
CA VAL A 127 18.26 -0.24 8.86
C VAL A 127 16.84 0.14 9.30
N ILE A 128 16.11 -0.82 9.83
CA ILE A 128 14.75 -0.63 10.33
C ILE A 128 14.86 -0.20 11.80
N SER A 129 14.33 0.97 12.14
CA SER A 129 14.24 1.44 13.53
C SER A 129 13.19 0.66 14.31
N GLU A 130 13.34 0.61 15.65
CA GLU A 130 12.32 -0.02 16.50
C GLU A 130 10.96 0.69 16.40
N ASP A 131 10.94 2.01 16.27
CA ASP A 131 9.70 2.79 16.06
C ASP A 131 8.99 2.38 14.77
N ASP A 132 9.74 2.16 13.69
CA ASP A 132 9.16 1.74 12.41
C ASP A 132 8.64 0.29 12.46
N LYS A 133 9.33 -0.60 13.17
CA LYS A 133 8.84 -1.97 13.41
C LYS A 133 7.55 -1.95 14.23
N ASN A 134 7.52 -1.18 15.30
CA ASN A 134 6.34 -1.07 16.17
C ASN A 134 5.14 -0.50 15.39
N LEU A 135 5.34 0.58 14.64
CA LEU A 135 4.28 1.15 13.81
C LEU A 135 3.79 0.16 12.75
N PHE A 136 4.70 -0.56 12.09
CA PHE A 136 4.34 -1.57 11.09
C PHE A 136 3.55 -2.73 11.71
N HIS A 137 3.97 -3.20 12.88
CA HIS A 137 3.30 -4.25 13.63
C HIS A 137 1.88 -3.82 14.05
N GLU A 138 1.74 -2.66 14.68
CA GLU A 138 0.43 -2.13 15.10
C GLU A 138 -0.51 -1.91 13.92
N ASN A 139 0.00 -1.34 12.83
CA ASN A 139 -0.77 -1.13 11.61
C ASN A 139 -1.22 -2.45 10.97
N GLY A 140 -0.34 -3.46 10.93
CA GLY A 140 -0.66 -4.79 10.42
C GLY A 140 -1.72 -5.51 11.26
N LEU A 141 -1.62 -5.45 12.58
CA LEU A 141 -2.65 -5.99 13.49
C LEU A 141 -4.01 -5.32 13.26
N TRP A 142 -4.02 -4.00 13.08
CA TRP A 142 -5.26 -3.28 12.78
C TRP A 142 -5.88 -3.76 11.46
N LEU A 143 -5.08 -3.89 10.39
CA LEU A 143 -5.54 -4.38 9.08
C LEU A 143 -6.07 -5.82 9.15
N ILE A 144 -5.39 -6.70 9.88
CA ILE A 144 -5.83 -8.09 10.09
C ILE A 144 -7.21 -8.14 10.75
N ASN A 145 -7.44 -7.28 11.73
CA ASN A 145 -8.68 -7.28 12.52
C ASN A 145 -9.86 -6.59 11.81
N ASN A 146 -9.60 -5.62 10.92
CA ASN A 146 -10.64 -4.78 10.35
C ASN A 146 -10.86 -4.98 8.83
N LEU A 147 -9.87 -5.52 8.11
CA LEU A 147 -9.96 -5.66 6.65
C LEU A 147 -9.85 -7.10 6.20
N ILE A 148 -8.86 -7.86 6.71
CA ILE A 148 -8.45 -9.13 6.10
C ILE A 148 -9.32 -10.26 6.62
N THR A 149 -10.14 -10.84 5.74
CA THR A 149 -11.03 -11.98 6.05
C THR A 149 -10.49 -13.30 5.54
N ASP A 150 -9.70 -13.30 4.48
CA ASP A 150 -9.09 -14.51 3.90
C ASP A 150 -7.98 -15.05 4.79
N SER A 151 -7.99 -16.37 5.03
CA SER A 151 -7.06 -17.02 5.97
C SER A 151 -5.62 -17.08 5.44
N VAL A 152 -5.41 -17.22 4.12
CA VAL A 152 -4.05 -17.21 3.54
C VAL A 152 -3.45 -15.84 3.69
N MET A 153 -4.23 -14.80 3.40
CA MET A 153 -3.80 -13.41 3.55
C MET A 153 -3.58 -13.05 5.03
N LYS A 154 -4.42 -13.57 5.97
CA LYS A 154 -4.17 -13.41 7.42
C LYS A 154 -2.84 -14.01 7.83
N ALA A 155 -2.53 -15.24 7.41
CA ALA A 155 -1.26 -15.87 7.72
C ALA A 155 -0.08 -15.07 7.16
N GLU A 156 -0.21 -14.55 5.94
CA GLU A 156 0.82 -13.72 5.32
C GLU A 156 1.06 -12.42 6.11
N PHE A 157 0.00 -11.68 6.45
CA PHE A 157 0.15 -10.45 7.23
C PHE A 157 0.73 -10.69 8.62
N TYR A 158 0.32 -11.78 9.32
CA TYR A 158 0.95 -12.17 10.57
C TYR A 158 2.43 -12.48 10.41
N ARG A 159 2.83 -13.16 9.31
CA ARG A 159 4.24 -13.42 9.01
C ARG A 159 5.02 -12.12 8.78
N GLU A 160 4.47 -11.18 8.01
CA GLU A 160 5.12 -9.90 7.71
C GLU A 160 5.37 -9.06 8.95
N ILE A 161 4.44 -9.05 9.90
CA ILE A 161 4.59 -8.30 11.17
C ILE A 161 5.39 -9.07 12.25
N GLY A 162 5.89 -10.26 11.94
CA GLY A 162 6.75 -11.03 12.84
C GLY A 162 6.02 -11.99 13.80
N GLU A 163 4.69 -12.11 13.69
CA GLU A 163 3.85 -13.03 14.48
C GLU A 163 3.92 -14.46 13.90
N ILE A 164 5.15 -15.01 13.86
CA ILE A 164 5.49 -16.24 13.14
C ILE A 164 4.68 -17.45 13.60
N GLU A 165 4.52 -17.65 14.91
CA GLU A 165 3.79 -18.81 15.44
C GLU A 165 2.29 -18.71 15.15
N THR A 166 1.72 -17.51 15.19
CA THR A 166 0.33 -17.27 14.79
C THR A 166 0.13 -17.58 13.32
N ALA A 167 1.04 -17.09 12.46
CA ALA A 167 1.02 -17.36 11.03
C ALA A 167 1.12 -18.86 10.71
N LYS A 168 2.01 -19.61 11.39
CA LYS A 168 2.15 -21.07 11.25
C LYS A 168 0.84 -21.79 11.60
N ASN A 169 0.26 -21.48 12.74
CA ASN A 169 -0.98 -22.11 13.18
C ASN A 169 -2.12 -21.91 12.18
N ILE A 170 -2.23 -20.70 11.59
CA ILE A 170 -3.24 -20.41 10.58
C ILE A 170 -2.95 -21.18 9.30
N ILE A 171 -1.72 -21.07 8.74
CA ILE A 171 -1.39 -21.66 7.43
C ILE A 171 -1.44 -23.19 7.44
N ASP A 172 -1.17 -23.83 8.58
CA ASP A 172 -1.24 -25.28 8.72
C ASP A 172 -2.67 -25.82 8.85
N SER A 173 -3.61 -24.97 9.25
CA SER A 173 -5.04 -25.30 9.29
C SER A 173 -5.73 -25.18 7.92
N ILE A 174 -5.06 -24.59 6.92
CA ILE A 174 -5.66 -24.31 5.62
C ILE A 174 -5.49 -25.49 4.67
N THR A 175 -6.60 -25.92 4.07
CA THR A 175 -6.60 -26.84 2.94
C THR A 175 -7.00 -26.07 1.69
N VAL A 176 -6.18 -26.08 0.64
CA VAL A 176 -6.45 -25.44 -0.64
C VAL A 176 -6.42 -26.46 -1.77
N GLU A 177 -7.38 -26.33 -2.68
CA GLU A 177 -7.45 -27.19 -3.89
C GLU A 177 -6.86 -26.46 -5.11
N ASP A 178 -7.00 -25.16 -5.18
CA ASP A 178 -6.50 -24.32 -6.28
C ASP A 178 -4.97 -24.31 -6.34
N GLU A 179 -4.42 -24.61 -7.52
CA GLU A 179 -2.97 -24.73 -7.73
C GLU A 179 -2.22 -23.41 -7.55
N PHE A 180 -2.84 -22.28 -7.85
CA PHE A 180 -2.23 -20.98 -7.61
C PHE A 180 -2.14 -20.67 -6.11
N LEU A 181 -3.21 -20.93 -5.37
CA LEU A 181 -3.22 -20.77 -3.91
C LEU A 181 -2.26 -21.76 -3.22
N LYS A 182 -2.13 -23.01 -3.70
CA LYS A 182 -1.14 -23.96 -3.20
C LYS A 182 0.28 -23.42 -3.28
N ARG A 183 0.64 -22.78 -4.39
CA ARG A 183 1.96 -22.16 -4.57
C ARG A 183 2.18 -21.02 -3.56
N ILE A 184 1.17 -20.17 -3.33
CA ILE A 184 1.26 -19.10 -2.35
C ILE A 184 1.45 -19.68 -0.94
N VAL A 185 0.63 -20.65 -0.55
CA VAL A 185 0.72 -21.33 0.76
C VAL A 185 2.09 -21.96 0.96
N THR A 186 2.63 -22.65 -0.06
CA THR A 186 3.98 -23.24 -0.01
C THR A 186 5.04 -22.16 0.18
N ALA A 187 4.97 -21.07 -0.58
CA ALA A 187 5.93 -19.98 -0.46
C ALA A 187 5.88 -19.27 0.90
N ILE A 188 4.70 -19.18 1.52
CA ILE A 188 4.55 -18.66 2.90
C ILE A 188 5.20 -19.63 3.90
N LYS A 189 4.92 -20.94 3.80
CA LYS A 189 5.48 -21.97 4.68
C LYS A 189 7.00 -21.98 4.66
N GLU A 190 7.62 -21.97 3.49
CA GLU A 190 9.08 -21.91 3.34
C GLU A 190 9.70 -20.71 4.05
N ARG A 191 9.02 -19.56 4.04
CA ARG A 191 9.48 -18.34 4.73
C ARG A 191 9.29 -18.38 6.22
N LEU A 192 8.22 -19.01 6.69
CA LEU A 192 7.96 -19.22 8.10
C LEU A 192 9.02 -20.15 8.73
N GLU A 193 9.53 -21.15 8.01
CA GLU A 193 10.60 -22.05 8.50
C GLU A 193 11.89 -21.29 8.83
N VAL A 194 12.18 -20.20 8.11
CA VAL A 194 13.39 -19.39 8.30
C VAL A 194 13.10 -18.04 8.97
N ASN A 195 11.91 -17.84 9.54
CA ASN A 195 11.45 -16.61 10.18
C ASN A 195 11.65 -15.36 9.31
N ASN A 196 11.41 -15.50 8.01
CA ASN A 196 11.55 -14.39 7.05
C ASN A 196 10.24 -13.60 6.97
N CYS A 197 10.28 -12.33 7.41
CA CYS A 197 9.15 -11.40 7.40
C CYS A 197 9.03 -10.56 6.12
N GLN A 198 9.97 -10.67 5.18
CA GLN A 198 9.98 -9.86 3.97
C GLN A 198 8.89 -10.29 2.98
N VAL A 199 8.25 -9.30 2.37
CA VAL A 199 7.34 -9.54 1.24
C VAL A 199 8.06 -10.21 0.06
N PHE A 200 7.33 -10.92 -0.74
CA PHE A 200 7.88 -11.61 -1.91
C PHE A 200 6.96 -11.47 -3.12
N LYS A 201 7.58 -11.57 -4.30
CA LYS A 201 6.85 -11.59 -5.56
C LYS A 201 6.19 -12.95 -5.75
N VAL A 202 4.88 -12.94 -5.97
CA VAL A 202 4.10 -14.16 -6.25
C VAL A 202 4.37 -14.62 -7.68
N GLN A 203 4.72 -15.89 -7.85
CA GLN A 203 4.87 -16.48 -9.18
C GLN A 203 3.51 -16.79 -9.78
N THR A 204 3.19 -16.16 -10.91
CA THR A 204 1.88 -16.26 -11.58
C THR A 204 1.85 -17.28 -12.73
N SER A 205 2.97 -17.91 -13.07
CA SER A 205 3.11 -18.92 -14.15
C SER A 205 3.80 -20.17 -13.66
#